data_60b02c35d560285d23b491df62f84116
#
_entry.id   60b02c35d560285d23b491df62f84116
#
_cell.length_a   1.000
_cell.length_b   1.000
_cell.length_c   1.000
_cell.angle_alpha   90.00
_cell.angle_beta   90.00
_cell.angle_gamma   90.00
#
_symmetry.space_group_name_H-M   'P 1'
#
loop_
_entity.id
_entity.type
_entity.pdbx_description
1 polymer ?
#
loop_
_entity_poly.entity_id
_entity_poly.type
_entity_poly.pdbx_seq_one_letter_code
_entity_poly.pdbx_strand_id
1 'polypeptide(L)'
;PEAGSFVLFQPEYSGSIVDLNNQDNPDYGIVLTWNQPTYTSNGAPIGFNAGAGTSYKVMISPSGQFTNAYDHALLQKDGTYTGEAFDYVVVDEVYQTTTTNVLAKTINLALNRWNQHNPATETVWTDGMDLEPMDITVKVLSRVVDGGENLLFTIESNTISLKVKPYYQKTQEESVPEPIYMPGNGNGWNHDFAPI
;
A
#
# COMPACT_ATOMS: atom_id res chain seq x y z
N PRO A 1 6.77 -18.38 -17.61
CA PRO A 1 6.51 -17.27 -18.52
C PRO A 1 7.59 -16.21 -18.40
N GLU A 2 7.99 -15.63 -19.50
CA GLU A 2 8.92 -14.52 -19.53
C GLU A 2 8.13 -13.22 -19.62
N ALA A 3 8.56 -12.21 -18.83
CA ALA A 3 7.98 -10.89 -18.91
C ALA A 3 8.39 -10.21 -20.21
N GLY A 4 7.43 -9.75 -20.96
CA GLY A 4 7.65 -8.74 -21.98
C GLY A 4 7.89 -7.37 -21.36
N SER A 5 7.78 -6.33 -22.16
CA SER A 5 7.93 -4.95 -21.70
C SER A 5 6.82 -4.59 -20.69
N PHE A 6 7.21 -4.27 -19.46
CA PHE A 6 6.33 -3.68 -18.45
C PHE A 6 6.96 -2.39 -17.95
N VAL A 7 6.42 -1.26 -18.37
CA VAL A 7 7.00 0.07 -18.17
C VAL A 7 6.03 0.96 -17.41
N LEU A 8 6.48 1.46 -16.28
CA LEU A 8 5.87 2.57 -15.56
C LEU A 8 6.45 3.88 -16.13
N PHE A 9 5.59 4.77 -16.59
CA PHE A 9 5.99 6.04 -17.19
C PHE A 9 6.23 7.10 -16.12
N GLN A 10 7.31 7.88 -16.30
CA GLN A 10 7.61 9.01 -15.43
C GLN A 10 6.54 10.10 -15.63
N PRO A 11 5.84 10.55 -14.58
CA PRO A 11 4.91 11.68 -14.70
C PRO A 11 5.62 12.97 -15.12
N GLU A 12 4.95 13.82 -15.90
CA GLU A 12 5.53 15.10 -16.37
C GLU A 12 5.93 16.05 -15.23
N TYR A 13 5.24 15.98 -14.12
CA TYR A 13 5.49 16.82 -12.91
C TYR A 13 6.48 16.20 -11.92
N SER A 14 7.22 15.18 -12.30
CA SER A 14 8.09 14.42 -11.39
C SER A 14 9.19 15.24 -10.72
N GLY A 15 9.53 16.41 -11.25
CA GLY A 15 10.48 17.36 -10.63
C GLY A 15 9.86 18.27 -9.57
N SER A 16 8.54 18.26 -9.40
CA SER A 16 7.84 19.08 -8.42
C SER A 16 7.65 18.32 -7.11
N ILE A 17 7.61 19.06 -6.01
CA ILE A 17 7.26 18.48 -4.71
C ILE A 17 5.74 18.32 -4.66
N VAL A 18 5.29 17.10 -4.41
CA VAL A 18 3.89 16.77 -4.18
C VAL A 18 3.64 16.79 -2.68
N ASP A 19 2.90 17.78 -2.20
CA ASP A 19 2.47 17.83 -0.80
C ASP A 19 1.35 16.81 -0.58
N LEU A 20 1.58 15.81 0.26
CA LEU A 20 0.62 14.75 0.51
C LEU A 20 -0.50 15.18 1.48
N ASN A 21 -0.31 16.31 2.19
CA ASN A 21 -1.28 16.84 3.15
C ASN A 21 -2.29 17.79 2.48
N ASN A 22 -3.02 17.31 1.48
CA ASN A 22 -4.09 18.08 0.85
C ASN A 22 -5.45 17.62 1.39
N GLN A 23 -5.81 18.11 2.60
CA GLN A 23 -7.04 17.73 3.27
C GLN A 23 -8.31 18.31 2.63
N ASP A 24 -8.17 19.37 1.83
CA ASP A 24 -9.30 20.02 1.16
C ASP A 24 -9.80 19.23 -0.06
N ASN A 25 -8.97 18.32 -0.58
CA ASN A 25 -9.31 17.48 -1.70
C ASN A 25 -9.00 15.99 -1.39
N PRO A 26 -9.99 15.22 -0.95
CA PRO A 26 -9.79 13.82 -0.59
C PRO A 26 -9.40 12.92 -1.77
N ASP A 27 -9.66 13.37 -3.01
CA ASP A 27 -9.32 12.66 -4.24
C ASP A 27 -7.96 13.09 -4.81
N TYR A 28 -7.25 13.98 -4.11
CA TYR A 28 -5.92 14.41 -4.53
C TYR A 28 -4.94 13.24 -4.49
N GLY A 29 -4.16 13.11 -5.54
CA GLY A 29 -3.21 12.01 -5.69
C GLY A 29 -2.26 12.20 -6.86
N ILE A 30 -1.50 11.18 -7.13
CA ILE A 30 -0.53 11.12 -8.21
C ILE A 30 -1.08 10.19 -9.29
N VAL A 31 -1.27 10.73 -10.49
CA VAL A 31 -1.66 9.91 -11.64
C VAL A 31 -0.45 9.15 -12.13
N LEU A 32 -0.51 7.83 -12.03
CA LEU A 32 0.47 6.91 -12.57
C LEU A 32 -0.09 6.23 -13.81
N THR A 33 0.76 6.03 -14.80
CA THR A 33 0.42 5.35 -16.05
C THR A 33 1.50 4.34 -16.40
N TRP A 34 1.08 3.15 -16.83
CA TRP A 34 1.96 2.08 -17.29
C TRP A 34 1.38 1.39 -18.52
N ASN A 35 2.21 0.67 -19.27
CA ASN A 35 1.70 -0.14 -20.36
C ASN A 35 1.13 -1.47 -19.82
N GLN A 36 0.21 -2.06 -20.56
CA GLN A 36 -0.19 -3.42 -20.29
C GLN A 36 1.02 -4.36 -20.46
N PRO A 37 1.40 -5.14 -19.43
CA PRO A 37 2.49 -6.09 -19.59
C PRO A 37 2.12 -7.19 -20.61
N THR A 38 3.09 -7.58 -21.40
CA THR A 38 2.97 -8.73 -22.29
C THR A 38 3.68 -9.93 -21.67
N TYR A 39 3.14 -11.09 -21.89
CA TYR A 39 3.65 -12.33 -21.31
C TYR A 39 3.94 -13.31 -22.44
N THR A 40 5.10 -13.96 -22.35
CA THR A 40 5.51 -14.98 -23.32
C THR A 40 5.90 -16.28 -22.60
N SER A 41 5.74 -17.39 -23.28
CA SER A 41 6.30 -18.68 -22.88
C SER A 41 6.99 -19.27 -24.09
N ASN A 42 8.29 -19.58 -23.98
CA ASN A 42 9.12 -20.06 -25.08
C ASN A 42 9.03 -19.15 -26.32
N GLY A 43 9.02 -17.83 -26.10
CA GLY A 43 8.93 -16.81 -27.15
C GLY A 43 7.54 -16.63 -27.81
N ALA A 44 6.53 -17.39 -27.41
CA ALA A 44 5.16 -17.22 -27.88
C ALA A 44 4.30 -16.42 -26.90
N PRO A 45 3.44 -15.50 -27.36
CA PRO A 45 2.51 -14.79 -26.48
C PRO A 45 1.62 -15.77 -25.72
N ILE A 46 1.46 -15.53 -24.40
CA ILE A 46 0.50 -16.28 -23.60
C ILE A 46 -0.85 -15.60 -23.68
N GLY A 47 -1.86 -16.33 -24.19
CA GLY A 47 -3.25 -15.98 -24.00
C GLY A 47 -3.73 -16.44 -22.64
N PHE A 48 -4.42 -15.56 -21.90
CA PHE A 48 -5.06 -15.98 -20.66
C PHE A 48 -6.35 -16.72 -20.98
N ASN A 49 -6.62 -17.78 -20.21
CA ASN A 49 -7.91 -18.48 -20.27
C ASN A 49 -9.05 -17.53 -19.90
N ALA A 50 -10.24 -17.81 -20.41
CA ALA A 50 -11.45 -17.07 -20.01
C ALA A 50 -11.59 -17.08 -18.48
N GLY A 51 -11.59 -15.92 -17.87
CA GLY A 51 -11.63 -15.72 -16.41
C GLY A 51 -10.31 -15.33 -15.76
N ALA A 52 -9.17 -15.41 -16.47
CA ALA A 52 -7.93 -14.82 -15.95
C ALA A 52 -7.96 -13.30 -16.09
N GLY A 53 -7.61 -12.60 -15.02
CA GLY A 53 -7.55 -11.15 -14.96
C GLY A 53 -6.17 -10.62 -14.57
N THR A 54 -5.89 -9.40 -14.97
CA THR A 54 -4.68 -8.69 -14.55
C THR A 54 -5.08 -7.59 -13.56
N SER A 55 -4.42 -7.54 -12.43
CA SER A 55 -4.52 -6.47 -11.46
C SER A 55 -3.15 -5.91 -11.13
N TYR A 56 -3.13 -4.72 -10.54
CA TYR A 56 -1.88 -4.01 -10.26
C TYR A 56 -1.83 -3.57 -8.81
N LYS A 57 -0.64 -3.60 -8.24
CA LYS A 57 -0.32 -3.00 -6.95
C LYS A 57 0.84 -2.02 -7.09
N VAL A 58 0.77 -0.94 -6.35
CA VAL A 58 1.85 0.06 -6.31
C VAL A 58 2.75 -0.27 -5.12
N MET A 59 4.06 -0.19 -5.34
CA MET A 59 5.09 -0.38 -4.33
C MET A 59 5.84 0.94 -4.15
N ILE A 60 6.07 1.32 -2.91
CA ILE A 60 6.71 2.59 -2.54
C ILE A 60 7.92 2.30 -1.66
N SER A 61 9.08 2.80 -2.07
CA SER A 61 10.33 2.67 -1.33
C SER A 61 10.99 4.02 -1.12
N PRO A 62 11.18 4.47 0.13
CA PRO A 62 12.01 5.62 0.44
C PRO A 62 13.51 5.38 0.22
N SER A 63 13.96 4.14 0.31
CA SER A 63 15.37 3.79 0.10
C SER A 63 15.74 3.49 -1.35
N GLY A 64 14.76 3.33 -2.23
CA GLY A 64 14.96 2.88 -3.61
C GLY A 64 15.19 1.38 -3.76
N GLN A 65 15.16 0.63 -2.66
CA GLN A 65 15.32 -0.82 -2.63
C GLN A 65 13.94 -1.50 -2.67
N PHE A 66 13.88 -2.71 -3.25
CA PHE A 66 12.65 -3.52 -3.30
C PHE A 66 12.99 -4.99 -3.00
N THR A 67 13.70 -5.21 -1.90
CA THR A 67 14.19 -6.53 -1.50
C THR A 67 13.31 -7.14 -0.42
N ASN A 68 12.93 -6.35 0.58
CA ASN A 68 12.16 -6.81 1.73
C ASN A 68 10.92 -5.93 1.93
N ALA A 69 9.74 -6.53 1.78
CA ALA A 69 8.45 -5.84 1.89
C ALA A 69 7.99 -5.71 3.35
N TYR A 70 7.29 -4.63 3.65
CA TYR A 70 6.47 -4.58 4.87
C TYR A 70 5.40 -5.68 4.83
N ASP A 71 5.34 -6.47 5.89
CA ASP A 71 4.30 -7.47 6.10
C ASP A 71 3.41 -7.07 7.28
N HIS A 72 2.17 -6.70 6.97
CA HIS A 72 1.20 -6.30 7.99
C HIS A 72 0.91 -7.38 9.03
N ALA A 73 1.04 -8.66 8.67
CA ALA A 73 0.81 -9.77 9.59
C ALA A 73 1.84 -9.83 10.73
N LEU A 74 2.98 -9.15 10.57
CA LEU A 74 4.02 -9.07 11.59
C LEU A 74 3.87 -7.86 12.54
N LEU A 75 2.88 -7.00 12.28
CA LEU A 75 2.55 -5.89 13.17
C LEU A 75 1.67 -6.39 14.32
N GLN A 76 2.14 -6.19 15.55
CA GLN A 76 1.42 -6.56 16.76
C GLN A 76 0.39 -5.48 17.15
N LYS A 77 -0.59 -5.84 17.96
CA LYS A 77 -1.63 -4.92 18.45
C LYS A 77 -1.09 -3.72 19.23
N ASP A 78 0.08 -3.86 19.84
CA ASP A 78 0.76 -2.78 20.57
C ASP A 78 1.59 -1.87 19.67
N GLY A 79 1.58 -2.11 18.34
CA GLY A 79 2.34 -1.37 17.35
C GLY A 79 3.77 -1.86 17.13
N THR A 80 4.20 -2.91 17.83
CA THR A 80 5.53 -3.51 17.65
C THR A 80 5.56 -4.31 16.36
N TYR A 81 6.55 -4.06 15.50
CA TYR A 81 6.80 -4.88 14.32
C TYR A 81 7.81 -5.98 14.65
N THR A 82 7.43 -7.23 14.40
CA THR A 82 8.24 -8.41 14.74
C THR A 82 9.05 -8.97 13.58
N GLY A 83 8.95 -8.34 12.41
CA GLY A 83 9.71 -8.70 11.22
C GLY A 83 11.11 -8.10 11.19
N GLU A 84 11.86 -8.44 10.15
CA GLU A 84 13.13 -7.79 9.83
C GLU A 84 12.91 -6.39 9.28
N ALA A 85 13.98 -5.60 9.19
CA ALA A 85 13.94 -4.30 8.53
C ALA A 85 13.46 -4.46 7.07
N PHE A 86 12.57 -3.60 6.64
CA PHE A 86 12.01 -3.63 5.30
C PHE A 86 12.31 -2.32 4.55
N ASP A 87 12.37 -2.40 3.24
CA ASP A 87 12.79 -1.29 2.39
C ASP A 87 11.66 -0.72 1.53
N TYR A 88 10.52 -1.42 1.43
CA TYR A 88 9.35 -0.91 0.71
C TYR A 88 8.02 -1.36 1.31
N VAL A 89 6.97 -0.64 0.96
CA VAL A 89 5.58 -0.93 1.33
C VAL A 89 4.75 -1.12 0.07
N VAL A 90 3.95 -2.17 0.02
CA VAL A 90 2.93 -2.38 -1.01
C VAL A 90 1.66 -1.71 -0.54
N VAL A 91 1.10 -0.81 -1.34
CA VAL A 91 -0.17 -0.17 -0.99
C VAL A 91 -1.31 -1.18 -0.94
N ASP A 92 -2.28 -0.94 -0.07
CA ASP A 92 -3.39 -1.89 0.15
C ASP A 92 -4.32 -1.98 -1.06
N GLU A 93 -4.51 -0.87 -1.78
CA GLU A 93 -5.38 -0.78 -2.94
C GLU A 93 -4.91 -1.68 -4.09
N VAL A 94 -5.88 -2.22 -4.81
CA VAL A 94 -5.68 -3.01 -6.03
C VAL A 94 -6.27 -2.25 -7.20
N TYR A 95 -5.48 -2.02 -8.22
CA TYR A 95 -5.88 -1.29 -9.41
C TYR A 95 -6.15 -2.24 -10.57
N GLN A 96 -7.16 -1.89 -11.40
CA GLN A 96 -7.59 -2.72 -12.53
C GLN A 96 -7.28 -2.06 -13.89
N THR A 97 -6.80 -0.83 -13.87
CA THR A 97 -6.52 -0.03 -15.08
C THR A 97 -5.05 0.31 -15.16
N THR A 98 -4.56 0.59 -16.36
CA THR A 98 -3.17 0.98 -16.62
C THR A 98 -2.88 2.47 -16.41
N THR A 99 -3.91 3.24 -16.09
CA THR A 99 -3.82 4.64 -15.63
C THR A 99 -4.69 4.77 -14.41
N THR A 100 -4.11 5.24 -13.31
CA THR A 100 -4.82 5.37 -12.05
C THR A 100 -4.34 6.57 -11.24
N ASN A 101 -5.24 7.13 -10.45
CA ASN A 101 -4.89 8.12 -9.43
C ASN A 101 -4.58 7.39 -8.12
N VAL A 102 -3.30 7.34 -7.75
CA VAL A 102 -2.88 6.85 -6.43
C VAL A 102 -3.05 7.98 -5.44
N LEU A 103 -3.99 7.84 -4.52
CA LEU A 103 -4.34 8.91 -3.60
C LEU A 103 -3.17 9.33 -2.71
N ALA A 104 -3.03 10.62 -2.47
CA ALA A 104 -1.98 11.16 -1.62
C ALA A 104 -2.00 10.54 -0.22
N LYS A 105 -3.20 10.34 0.35
CA LYS A 105 -3.37 9.66 1.65
C LYS A 105 -2.85 8.21 1.64
N THR A 106 -2.99 7.48 0.54
CA THR A 106 -2.47 6.11 0.38
C THR A 106 -0.96 6.10 0.36
N ILE A 107 -0.35 7.04 -0.39
CA ILE A 107 1.11 7.20 -0.42
C ILE A 107 1.62 7.59 0.96
N ASN A 108 0.97 8.55 1.61
CA ASN A 108 1.33 9.00 2.94
C ASN A 108 1.24 7.88 3.99
N LEU A 109 0.19 7.06 3.93
CA LEU A 109 0.04 5.90 4.82
C LEU A 109 1.20 4.90 4.63
N ALA A 110 1.59 4.61 3.39
CA ALA A 110 2.71 3.72 3.11
C ALA A 110 4.03 4.27 3.69
N LEU A 111 4.27 5.59 3.57
CA LEU A 111 5.45 6.25 4.13
C LEU A 111 5.44 6.25 5.68
N ASN A 112 4.29 6.48 6.29
CA ASN A 112 4.16 6.41 7.74
C ASN A 112 4.35 4.97 8.25
N ARG A 113 3.83 3.95 7.57
CA ARG A 113 4.12 2.54 7.87
C ARG A 113 5.61 2.25 7.79
N TRP A 114 6.26 2.71 6.71
CA TRP A 114 7.70 2.56 6.56
C TRP A 114 8.46 3.23 7.70
N ASN A 115 8.11 4.45 8.07
CA ASN A 115 8.83 5.16 9.13
C ASN A 115 8.54 4.60 10.54
N GLN A 116 7.27 4.37 10.89
CA GLN A 116 6.86 4.04 12.26
C GLN A 116 7.12 2.58 12.63
N HIS A 117 7.17 1.67 11.65
CA HIS A 117 7.27 0.23 11.92
C HIS A 117 8.58 -0.40 11.45
N ASN A 118 9.39 0.30 10.65
CA ASN A 118 10.66 -0.26 10.20
C ASN A 118 11.68 -0.27 11.35
N PRO A 119 12.20 -1.44 11.76
CA PRO A 119 13.21 -1.53 12.83
C PRO A 119 14.49 -0.76 12.53
N ALA A 120 14.77 -0.44 11.28
CA ALA A 120 15.94 0.35 10.87
C ALA A 120 15.73 1.87 10.93
N THR A 121 14.53 2.35 11.30
CA THR A 121 14.25 3.78 11.37
C THR A 121 14.94 4.41 12.57
N GLU A 122 15.81 5.38 12.33
CA GLU A 122 16.52 6.12 13.39
C GLU A 122 15.64 7.19 14.05
N THR A 123 14.79 7.85 13.26
CA THR A 123 13.90 8.92 13.73
C THR A 123 12.47 8.60 13.35
N VAL A 124 11.68 8.22 14.35
CA VAL A 124 10.25 7.94 14.17
C VAL A 124 9.46 9.24 14.15
N TRP A 125 8.62 9.40 13.14
CA TRP A 125 7.74 10.56 13.03
C TRP A 125 6.68 10.56 14.13
N THR A 126 6.42 11.76 14.66
CA THR A 126 5.44 11.97 15.71
C THR A 126 4.52 13.15 15.36
N ASP A 127 3.41 13.24 16.06
CA ASP A 127 2.46 14.33 15.88
C ASP A 127 3.10 15.70 16.09
N GLY A 128 2.74 16.66 15.23
CA GLY A 128 3.28 18.01 15.25
C GLY A 128 4.64 18.21 14.59
N MET A 129 5.28 17.15 14.06
CA MET A 129 6.51 17.31 13.29
C MET A 129 6.20 17.95 11.92
N ASP A 130 6.99 18.96 11.54
CA ASP A 130 7.04 19.45 10.15
C ASP A 130 8.04 18.61 9.38
N LEU A 131 7.51 17.72 8.53
CA LEU A 131 8.34 16.77 7.80
C LEU A 131 8.85 17.39 6.50
N GLU A 132 10.12 17.21 6.27
CA GLU A 132 10.79 17.71 5.05
C GLU A 132 10.41 16.89 3.81
N PRO A 133 10.41 17.50 2.61
CA PRO A 133 10.24 16.76 1.38
C PRO A 133 11.32 15.69 1.20
N MET A 134 10.90 14.51 0.76
CA MET A 134 11.78 13.38 0.53
C MET A 134 11.57 12.77 -0.85
N ASP A 135 12.61 12.14 -1.36
CA ASP A 135 12.52 11.35 -2.58
C ASP A 135 12.00 9.98 -2.26
N ILE A 136 11.10 9.49 -3.12
CA ILE A 136 10.58 8.12 -3.07
C ILE A 136 10.76 7.46 -4.43
N THR A 137 10.96 6.17 -4.42
CA THR A 137 10.98 5.34 -5.62
C THR A 137 9.70 4.53 -5.68
N VAL A 138 9.07 4.52 -6.84
CA VAL A 138 7.81 3.83 -7.08
C VAL A 138 8.01 2.76 -8.15
N LYS A 139 7.37 1.63 -7.94
CA LYS A 139 7.33 0.49 -8.85
C LYS A 139 5.90 -0.07 -8.88
N VAL A 140 5.50 -0.66 -9.97
CA VAL A 140 4.21 -1.34 -10.10
C VAL A 140 4.40 -2.83 -10.25
N LEU A 141 3.63 -3.59 -9.49
CA LEU A 141 3.54 -5.04 -9.57
C LEU A 141 2.28 -5.41 -10.35
N SER A 142 2.43 -6.04 -11.50
CA SER A 142 1.33 -6.68 -12.21
C SER A 142 1.11 -8.08 -11.65
N ARG A 143 -0.13 -8.40 -11.35
CA ARG A 143 -0.57 -9.69 -10.81
C ARG A 143 -1.57 -10.30 -11.78
N VAL A 144 -1.29 -11.52 -12.22
CA VAL A 144 -2.24 -12.31 -13.00
C VAL A 144 -2.89 -13.34 -12.11
N VAL A 145 -4.20 -13.32 -12.07
CA VAL A 145 -5.03 -14.22 -11.27
C VAL A 145 -5.97 -15.02 -12.17
N ASP A 146 -6.29 -16.23 -11.77
CA ASP A 146 -7.33 -17.02 -12.42
C ASP A 146 -8.75 -16.60 -11.97
N GLY A 147 -9.77 -17.23 -12.53
CA GLY A 147 -11.16 -16.96 -12.18
C GLY A 147 -11.56 -17.33 -10.74
N GLY A 148 -10.66 -17.98 -9.99
CA GLY A 148 -10.79 -18.28 -8.56
C GLY A 148 -9.93 -17.38 -7.69
N GLU A 149 -9.42 -16.26 -8.25
CA GLU A 149 -8.52 -15.30 -7.59
C GLU A 149 -7.16 -15.87 -7.16
N ASN A 150 -6.79 -17.07 -7.60
CA ASN A 150 -5.47 -17.62 -7.34
C ASN A 150 -4.41 -16.86 -8.13
N LEU A 151 -3.35 -16.45 -7.46
CA LEU A 151 -2.22 -15.79 -8.08
C LEU A 151 -1.45 -16.79 -8.96
N LEU A 152 -1.41 -16.51 -10.27
CA LEU A 152 -0.68 -17.33 -11.23
C LEU A 152 0.78 -16.88 -11.34
N PHE A 153 1.01 -15.58 -11.50
CA PHE A 153 2.35 -15.00 -11.54
C PHE A 153 2.31 -13.47 -11.38
N THR A 154 3.50 -12.91 -11.13
CA THR A 154 3.71 -11.47 -10.98
C THR A 154 4.83 -11.00 -11.88
N ILE A 155 4.75 -9.74 -12.33
CA ILE A 155 5.81 -9.05 -13.05
C ILE A 155 5.93 -7.63 -12.50
N GLU A 156 7.15 -7.17 -12.33
CA GLU A 156 7.44 -5.83 -11.84
C GLU A 156 7.81 -4.90 -13.00
N SER A 157 7.41 -3.63 -12.90
CA SER A 157 7.83 -2.57 -13.81
C SER A 157 9.27 -2.11 -13.52
N ASN A 158 9.78 -1.19 -14.36
CA ASN A 158 10.88 -0.32 -13.97
C ASN A 158 10.45 0.57 -12.79
N THR A 159 11.43 1.25 -12.22
CA THR A 159 11.24 2.25 -11.16
C THR A 159 11.13 3.66 -11.74
N ILE A 160 10.38 4.52 -11.04
CA ILE A 160 10.38 5.97 -11.22
C ILE A 160 10.67 6.64 -9.89
N SER A 161 11.15 7.89 -9.95
CA SER A 161 11.39 8.70 -8.74
C SER A 161 10.41 9.85 -8.66
N LEU A 162 9.89 10.11 -7.48
CA LEU A 162 8.99 11.22 -7.15
C LEU A 162 9.52 11.93 -5.92
N LYS A 163 9.24 13.23 -5.80
CA LYS A 163 9.53 14.00 -4.60
C LYS A 163 8.23 14.38 -3.90
N VAL A 164 8.09 13.96 -2.65
CA VAL A 164 6.85 14.15 -1.88
C VAL A 164 7.15 14.80 -0.54
N LYS A 165 6.21 15.59 -0.03
CA LYS A 165 6.23 16.07 1.35
C LYS A 165 5.21 15.27 2.14
N PRO A 166 5.63 14.34 3.02
CA PRO A 166 4.73 13.58 3.87
C PRO A 166 4.23 14.40 5.06
N TYR A 167 3.23 13.89 5.75
CA TYR A 167 2.78 14.39 7.05
C TYR A 167 2.61 13.23 8.02
N TYR A 168 2.69 13.51 9.31
CA TYR A 168 2.47 12.49 10.31
C TYR A 168 1.03 11.97 10.25
N GLN A 169 0.89 10.67 10.20
CA GLN A 169 -0.37 9.95 10.33
C GLN A 169 -0.12 8.72 11.19
N LYS A 170 -0.92 8.55 12.23
CA LYS A 170 -0.84 7.35 13.05
C LYS A 170 -1.23 6.12 12.22
N THR A 171 -0.35 5.13 12.19
CA THR A 171 -0.53 3.90 11.39
C THR A 171 -0.99 2.70 12.20
N GLN A 172 -1.08 2.87 13.52
CA GLN A 172 -1.70 1.87 14.35
C GLN A 172 -3.17 1.78 13.98
N GLU A 173 -3.60 0.62 13.50
CA GLU A 173 -5.02 0.36 13.36
C GLU A 173 -5.64 0.54 14.72
N GLU A 174 -6.70 1.35 14.80
CA GLU A 174 -7.53 1.37 15.98
C GLU A 174 -7.90 -0.08 16.26
N SER A 175 -7.47 -0.60 17.41
CA SER A 175 -7.94 -1.89 17.87
C SER A 175 -9.46 -1.86 17.68
N VAL A 176 -9.98 -2.82 16.90
CA VAL A 176 -11.43 -3.01 16.82
C VAL A 176 -11.92 -2.90 18.25
N PRO A 177 -12.79 -1.92 18.57
CA PRO A 177 -13.22 -1.75 19.93
C PRO A 177 -13.64 -3.12 20.43
N GLU A 178 -13.05 -3.58 21.52
CA GLU A 178 -13.51 -4.82 22.11
C GLU A 178 -15.01 -4.70 22.22
N PRO A 179 -15.78 -5.67 21.77
CA PRO A 179 -17.24 -5.57 21.81
C PRO A 179 -17.59 -5.15 23.22
N ILE A 180 -18.14 -3.93 23.34
CA ILE A 180 -18.57 -3.41 24.63
C ILE A 180 -19.57 -4.43 25.12
N TYR A 181 -19.14 -5.23 26.07
CA TYR A 181 -20.02 -6.16 26.74
C TYR A 181 -21.03 -5.28 27.45
N MET A 182 -22.16 -5.11 26.83
CA MET A 182 -23.28 -4.46 27.50
C MET A 182 -23.87 -5.51 28.42
N PRO A 183 -23.61 -5.38 29.71
CA PRO A 183 -24.23 -6.24 30.68
C PRO A 183 -25.72 -6.21 30.44
N GLY A 184 -26.36 -7.35 30.35
CA GLY A 184 -27.75 -7.45 30.03
C GLY A 184 -28.07 -7.76 28.60
N ASN A 185 -27.13 -7.63 27.69
CA ASN A 185 -27.40 -7.99 26.33
C ASN A 185 -27.17 -9.47 26.10
N GLY A 186 -28.20 -10.23 26.24
CA GLY A 186 -28.20 -11.67 25.98
C GLY A 186 -27.48 -12.55 26.98
N ASN A 187 -26.97 -11.99 28.06
CA ASN A 187 -26.28 -12.73 29.09
C ASN A 187 -27.11 -12.91 30.34
N GLY A 188 -28.44 -12.77 30.23
CA GLY A 188 -29.30 -12.85 31.36
C GLY A 188 -29.07 -11.76 32.39
N TRP A 189 -28.53 -10.68 31.96
CA TRP A 189 -28.58 -9.50 32.75
C TRP A 189 -29.91 -9.09 32.99
N ASN A 190 -29.94 -9.73 33.57
CA ASN A 190 -31.11 -10.17 33.58
C ASN A 190 -31.87 -9.32 34.44
N HIS A 191 -32.88 -9.42 34.08
CA HIS A 191 -34.03 -8.93 34.66
C HIS A 191 -34.13 -9.17 36.14
N ASP A 192 -33.35 -10.08 36.68
CA ASP A 192 -33.25 -10.28 38.09
C ASP A 192 -32.68 -9.11 38.81
N PHE A 193 -32.02 -8.22 38.07
CA PHE A 193 -31.51 -6.97 38.56
C PHE A 193 -32.24 -5.75 38.02
N ALA A 194 -33.26 -5.97 37.21
CA ALA A 194 -34.12 -4.88 36.84
C ALA A 194 -34.97 -4.53 38.09
N PRO A 195 -34.84 -3.32 38.64
CA PRO A 195 -35.73 -2.90 39.70
C PRO A 195 -37.15 -2.90 39.17
N ILE A 196 -37.98 -3.49 39.90
CA ILE A 196 -39.40 -3.50 39.68
C ILE A 196 -39.96 -2.12 39.79
#